data_ed82664f09fdac071d71d0d40d8cff93
#
_entry.id   ed82664f09fdac071d71d0d40d8cff93
#
_cell.length_a   1.000
_cell.length_b   1.000
_cell.length_c   1.000
_cell.angle_alpha   90.00
_cell.angle_beta   90.00
_cell.angle_gamma   90.00
#
_symmetry.space_group_name_H-M   'P 1'
#
loop_
_entity.id
_entity.type
_entity.pdbx_description
1 polymer ?
#
loop_
_entity_poly.entity_id
_entity_poly.type
_entity_poly.pdbx_seq_one_letter_code
_entity_poly.pdbx_strand_id
1 'polypeptide(L)'
;VGDLINRATSDVDNIRRLLGFAVLSLANTLFAYALTLPAMMAIDARLSLMALSVYPFMLILVSLFSNRLRSQQLTVQEELSTLSELVQEDMSGIALIKIYAQEENERWAFREYNRSLLHANLKLALTRNILFPILQGIAYGSALILLWFGGGSIARGEITVGDFIALLIFVERLAFPTALLGFTITAYQRGEVSIDRIE
;
A
#
# COMPACT_ATOMS: atom_id res chain seq x y z
N VAL A 1 -3.73 24.81 -25.58
CA VAL A 1 -2.30 24.51 -25.71
C VAL A 1 -1.72 24.03 -24.36
N GLY A 2 -1.99 24.73 -23.24
CA GLY A 2 -1.47 24.34 -21.91
C GLY A 2 -1.98 22.98 -21.44
N ASP A 3 -3.24 22.63 -21.67
CA ASP A 3 -3.83 21.32 -21.28
C ASP A 3 -3.19 20.15 -22.09
N LEU A 4 -2.92 20.36 -23.37
CA LEU A 4 -2.24 19.36 -24.21
C LEU A 4 -0.78 19.14 -23.78
N ILE A 5 -0.08 20.19 -23.39
CA ILE A 5 1.29 20.08 -22.88
C ILE A 5 1.31 19.38 -21.52
N ASN A 6 0.34 19.68 -20.65
CA ASN A 6 0.24 19.03 -19.33
C ASN A 6 -0.12 17.54 -19.46
N ARG A 7 -1.02 17.17 -20.37
CA ARG A 7 -1.32 15.77 -20.69
C ARG A 7 -0.12 15.04 -21.28
N ALA A 8 0.59 15.67 -22.20
CA ALA A 8 1.76 15.06 -22.84
C ALA A 8 2.97 14.90 -21.89
N THR A 9 3.12 15.73 -20.88
CA THR A 9 4.24 15.65 -19.93
C THR A 9 3.88 14.94 -18.64
N SER A 10 2.83 15.36 -17.96
CA SER A 10 2.44 14.83 -16.65
C SER A 10 1.86 13.41 -16.72
N ASP A 11 1.04 13.12 -17.74
CA ASP A 11 0.44 11.79 -17.88
C ASP A 11 1.46 10.76 -18.35
N VAL A 12 2.36 11.16 -19.27
CA VAL A 12 3.47 10.30 -19.71
C VAL A 12 4.43 9.99 -18.57
N ASP A 13 4.78 10.96 -17.74
CA ASP A 13 5.63 10.74 -16.56
C ASP A 13 4.95 9.88 -15.48
N ASN A 14 3.65 9.99 -15.31
CA ASN A 14 2.89 9.14 -14.41
C ASN A 14 2.83 7.70 -14.93
N ILE A 15 2.55 7.50 -16.23
CA ILE A 15 2.55 6.19 -16.88
C ILE A 15 3.95 5.56 -16.80
N ARG A 16 5.01 6.31 -17.08
CA ARG A 16 6.40 5.85 -17.00
C ARG A 16 6.77 5.40 -15.58
N ARG A 17 6.39 6.16 -14.55
CA ARG A 17 6.64 5.80 -13.14
C ARG A 17 5.83 4.56 -12.73
N LEU A 18 4.56 4.49 -13.11
CA LEU A 18 3.70 3.34 -12.80
C LEU A 18 4.19 2.07 -13.50
N LEU A 19 4.48 2.14 -14.81
CA LEU A 19 5.00 1.00 -15.56
C LEU A 19 6.37 0.57 -15.06
N GLY A 20 7.28 1.51 -14.79
CA GLY A 20 8.61 1.21 -14.27
C GLY A 20 8.53 0.51 -12.91
N PHE A 21 7.74 1.04 -11.98
CA PHE A 21 7.54 0.41 -10.67
C PHE A 21 6.85 -0.95 -10.78
N ALA A 22 5.80 -1.07 -11.58
CA ALA A 22 5.07 -2.33 -11.76
C ALA A 22 5.96 -3.42 -12.39
N VAL A 23 6.70 -3.09 -13.46
CA VAL A 23 7.60 -4.04 -14.13
C VAL A 23 8.72 -4.48 -13.20
N LEU A 24 9.38 -3.54 -12.50
CA LEU A 24 10.43 -3.88 -11.53
C LEU A 24 9.90 -4.71 -10.37
N SER A 25 8.73 -4.38 -9.84
CA SER A 25 8.10 -5.11 -8.74
C SER A 25 7.72 -6.53 -9.16
N LEU A 26 7.12 -6.69 -10.35
CA LEU A 26 6.78 -8.01 -10.91
C LEU A 26 8.03 -8.84 -11.19
N ALA A 27 9.05 -8.26 -11.82
CA ALA A 27 10.31 -8.95 -12.10
C ALA A 27 10.99 -9.40 -10.79
N ASN A 28 11.12 -8.49 -9.81
CA ASN A 28 11.71 -8.83 -8.51
C ASN A 28 10.94 -9.95 -7.81
N THR A 29 9.61 -9.89 -7.84
CA THR A 29 8.78 -10.94 -7.24
C THR A 29 8.91 -12.27 -7.98
N LEU A 30 8.89 -12.24 -9.32
CA LEU A 30 9.09 -13.46 -10.13
C LEU A 30 10.42 -14.11 -9.80
N PHE A 31 11.52 -13.36 -9.77
CA PHE A 31 12.84 -13.89 -9.39
C PHE A 31 12.87 -14.40 -7.95
N ALA A 32 12.28 -13.66 -7.01
CA ALA A 32 12.22 -14.09 -5.62
C ALA A 32 11.51 -15.44 -5.49
N TYR A 33 10.36 -15.60 -6.12
CA TYR A 33 9.61 -16.87 -6.10
C TYR A 33 10.30 -17.98 -6.89
N ALA A 34 10.80 -17.68 -8.10
CA ALA A 34 11.46 -18.66 -8.95
C ALA A 34 12.72 -19.28 -8.31
N LEU A 35 13.45 -18.51 -7.51
CA LEU A 35 14.65 -19.00 -6.82
C LEU A 35 14.31 -19.64 -5.46
N THR A 36 13.38 -19.05 -4.72
CA THR A 36 13.10 -19.45 -3.34
C THR A 36 12.19 -20.67 -3.25
N LEU A 37 11.13 -20.76 -4.09
CA LEU A 37 10.20 -21.89 -4.05
C LEU A 37 10.87 -23.24 -4.30
N PRO A 38 11.70 -23.42 -5.35
CA PRO A 38 12.37 -24.69 -5.57
C PRO A 38 13.30 -25.07 -4.39
N ALA A 39 14.00 -24.09 -3.83
CA ALA A 39 14.87 -24.32 -2.67
C ALA A 39 14.08 -24.77 -1.44
N MET A 40 12.93 -24.12 -1.15
CA MET A 40 12.05 -24.53 -0.05
C MET A 40 11.48 -25.93 -0.28
N MET A 41 10.98 -26.21 -1.49
CA MET A 41 10.41 -27.51 -1.84
C MET A 41 11.44 -28.64 -1.79
N ALA A 42 12.71 -28.36 -2.08
CA ALA A 42 13.79 -29.31 -1.98
C ALA A 42 14.15 -29.72 -0.54
N ILE A 43 13.90 -28.81 0.41
CA ILE A 43 14.08 -29.08 1.85
C ILE A 43 12.92 -29.94 2.37
N ASP A 44 11.72 -29.41 2.34
CA ASP A 44 10.50 -30.10 2.74
C ASP A 44 9.28 -29.45 2.08
N ALA A 45 8.66 -30.17 1.14
CA ALA A 45 7.50 -29.66 0.39
C ALA A 45 6.28 -29.42 1.28
N ARG A 46 6.08 -30.28 2.30
CA ARG A 46 4.93 -30.19 3.20
C ARG A 46 5.01 -28.94 4.10
N LEU A 47 6.16 -28.74 4.73
CA LEU A 47 6.40 -27.57 5.58
C LEU A 47 6.36 -26.28 4.76
N SER A 48 6.91 -26.28 3.55
CA SER A 48 6.89 -25.13 2.63
C SER A 48 5.47 -24.74 2.25
N LEU A 49 4.62 -25.69 1.85
CA LEU A 49 3.23 -25.45 1.51
C LEU A 49 2.42 -24.92 2.71
N MET A 50 2.64 -25.49 3.90
CA MET A 50 1.98 -25.02 5.12
C MET A 50 2.37 -23.57 5.44
N ALA A 51 3.65 -23.22 5.35
CA ALA A 51 4.12 -21.87 5.59
C ALA A 51 3.59 -20.86 4.56
N LEU A 52 3.53 -21.26 3.28
CA LEU A 52 3.03 -20.42 2.19
C LEU A 52 1.50 -20.27 2.20
N SER A 53 0.75 -21.14 2.88
CA SER A 53 -0.72 -21.06 2.97
C SER A 53 -1.25 -19.75 3.54
N VAL A 54 -0.42 -19.01 4.27
CA VAL A 54 -0.75 -17.70 4.88
C VAL A 54 -0.70 -16.56 3.84
N TYR A 55 0.04 -16.69 2.74
CA TYR A 55 0.27 -15.61 1.77
C TYR A 55 -0.95 -15.22 0.93
N PRO A 56 -1.83 -16.13 0.50
CA PRO A 56 -3.09 -15.74 -0.12
C PRO A 56 -3.92 -14.80 0.75
N PHE A 57 -3.93 -15.04 2.08
CA PHE A 57 -4.59 -14.14 3.02
C PHE A 57 -3.94 -12.75 3.07
N MET A 58 -2.61 -12.70 2.99
CA MET A 58 -1.86 -11.45 2.89
C MET A 58 -2.25 -10.64 1.65
N LEU A 59 -2.40 -11.28 0.48
CA LEU A 59 -2.83 -10.63 -0.76
C LEU A 59 -4.24 -10.02 -0.65
N ILE A 60 -5.18 -10.78 -0.08
CA ILE A 60 -6.54 -10.30 0.17
C ILE A 60 -6.51 -9.07 1.07
N LEU A 61 -5.76 -9.11 2.15
CA LEU A 61 -5.65 -8.02 3.10
C LEU A 61 -5.05 -6.76 2.47
N VAL A 62 -3.97 -6.90 1.69
CA VAL A 62 -3.37 -5.78 0.95
C VAL A 62 -4.39 -5.14 0.00
N SER A 63 -5.17 -5.94 -0.72
CA SER A 63 -6.21 -5.44 -1.62
C SER A 63 -7.28 -4.63 -0.88
N LEU A 64 -7.77 -5.14 0.24
CA LEU A 64 -8.77 -4.45 1.07
C LEU A 64 -8.24 -3.11 1.62
N PHE A 65 -7.01 -3.11 2.14
CA PHE A 65 -6.38 -1.89 2.65
C PHE A 65 -6.06 -0.88 1.55
N SER A 66 -5.61 -1.34 0.37
CA SER A 66 -5.35 -0.46 -0.79
C SER A 66 -6.58 0.33 -1.20
N ASN A 67 -7.75 -0.32 -1.25
CA ASN A 67 -9.00 0.36 -1.60
C ASN A 67 -9.39 1.38 -0.53
N ARG A 68 -9.23 1.03 0.74
CA ARG A 68 -9.53 1.93 1.86
C ARG A 68 -8.58 3.14 1.89
N LEU A 69 -7.28 2.92 1.68
CA LEU A 69 -6.28 3.98 1.61
C LEU A 69 -6.58 4.96 0.47
N ARG A 70 -7.00 4.43 -0.69
CA ARG A 70 -7.38 5.27 -1.83
C ARG A 70 -8.59 6.15 -1.52
N SER A 71 -9.66 5.57 -0.96
CA SER A 71 -10.85 6.34 -0.57
C SER A 71 -10.49 7.46 0.40
N GLN A 72 -9.69 7.15 1.43
CA GLN A 72 -9.25 8.14 2.41
C GLN A 72 -8.33 9.20 1.79
N GLN A 73 -7.48 8.84 0.81
CA GLN A 73 -6.64 9.80 0.10
C GLN A 73 -7.48 10.78 -0.73
N LEU A 74 -8.56 10.31 -1.36
CA LEU A 74 -9.51 11.18 -2.07
C LEU A 74 -10.19 12.15 -1.10
N THR A 75 -10.66 11.66 0.06
CA THR A 75 -11.25 12.53 1.08
C THR A 75 -10.26 13.61 1.54
N VAL A 76 -8.98 13.28 1.76
CA VAL A 76 -7.97 14.28 2.10
C VAL A 76 -7.81 15.33 1.00
N GLN A 77 -7.86 14.92 -0.28
CA GLN A 77 -7.78 15.86 -1.41
C GLN A 77 -9.01 16.75 -1.50
N GLU A 78 -10.21 16.22 -1.26
CA GLU A 78 -11.46 16.98 -1.21
C GLU A 78 -11.43 18.04 -0.10
N GLU A 79 -11.07 17.65 1.12
CA GLU A 79 -10.97 18.58 2.26
C GLU A 79 -9.89 19.66 2.03
N LEU A 80 -8.77 19.27 1.41
CA LEU A 80 -7.71 20.23 1.05
C LEU A 80 -8.17 21.21 -0.02
N SER A 81 -8.95 20.76 -1.01
CA SER A 81 -9.54 21.63 -2.04
C SER A 81 -10.47 22.66 -1.41
N THR A 82 -11.39 22.17 -0.56
CA THR A 82 -12.36 23.04 0.12
C THR A 82 -11.67 24.11 1.01
N LEU A 83 -10.63 23.72 1.75
CA LEU A 83 -9.83 24.67 2.53
C LEU A 83 -9.10 25.68 1.63
N SER A 84 -8.58 25.23 0.49
CA SER A 84 -7.90 26.11 -0.48
C SER A 84 -8.85 27.09 -1.13
N GLU A 85 -10.08 26.66 -1.44
CA GLU A 85 -11.15 27.52 -1.96
C GLU A 85 -11.51 28.63 -0.97
N LEU A 86 -11.68 28.29 0.33
CA LEU A 86 -11.92 29.30 1.38
C LEU A 86 -10.77 30.31 1.44
N VAL A 87 -9.52 29.85 1.46
CA VAL A 87 -8.35 30.76 1.51
C VAL A 87 -8.30 31.68 0.28
N GLN A 88 -8.64 31.17 -0.91
CA GLN A 88 -8.66 31.96 -2.13
C GLN A 88 -9.80 32.98 -2.12
N GLU A 89 -10.97 32.61 -1.57
CA GLU A 89 -12.09 33.52 -1.37
C GLU A 89 -11.73 34.64 -0.38
N ASP A 90 -11.16 34.29 0.78
CA ASP A 90 -10.69 35.25 1.79
C ASP A 90 -9.66 36.24 1.22
N MET A 91 -8.69 35.75 0.46
CA MET A 91 -7.66 36.54 -0.19
C MET A 91 -8.28 37.54 -1.19
N SER A 92 -9.28 37.11 -1.94
CA SER A 92 -9.97 37.91 -2.94
C SER A 92 -10.91 38.93 -2.27
N GLY A 93 -11.56 38.53 -1.18
CA GLY A 93 -12.51 39.32 -0.41
C GLY A 93 -11.91 40.11 0.77
N ILE A 94 -10.60 40.16 0.94
CA ILE A 94 -9.93 40.69 2.14
C ILE A 94 -10.35 42.13 2.49
N ALA A 95 -10.63 42.97 1.50
CA ALA A 95 -11.10 44.33 1.70
C ALA A 95 -12.50 44.36 2.35
N LEU A 96 -13.40 43.44 1.93
CA LEU A 96 -14.75 43.35 2.49
C LEU A 96 -14.71 42.79 3.91
N ILE A 97 -13.88 41.73 4.14
CA ILE A 97 -13.67 41.18 5.48
C ILE A 97 -13.24 42.30 6.47
N LYS A 98 -12.31 43.14 6.04
CA LYS A 98 -11.82 44.29 6.84
C LYS A 98 -12.87 45.35 7.05
N ILE A 99 -13.63 45.75 6.02
CA ILE A 99 -14.67 46.78 6.10
C ILE A 99 -15.79 46.34 7.05
N TYR A 100 -16.18 45.05 6.99
CA TYR A 100 -17.27 44.53 7.81
C TYR A 100 -16.81 43.89 9.12
N ALA A 101 -15.51 43.94 9.44
CA ALA A 101 -14.90 43.35 10.64
C ALA A 101 -15.27 41.87 10.86
N GLN A 102 -15.22 41.08 9.78
CA GLN A 102 -15.63 39.67 9.79
C GLN A 102 -14.46 38.70 10.06
N GLU A 103 -13.29 39.17 10.52
CA GLU A 103 -12.10 38.35 10.72
C GLU A 103 -12.32 37.18 11.66
N GLU A 104 -13.13 37.31 12.68
CA GLU A 104 -13.39 36.23 13.63
C GLU A 104 -14.30 35.16 13.02
N ASN A 105 -15.22 35.51 12.13
CA ASN A 105 -16.07 34.58 11.42
C ASN A 105 -15.22 33.75 10.42
N GLU A 106 -14.32 34.41 9.67
CA GLU A 106 -13.42 33.71 8.73
C GLU A 106 -12.41 32.82 9.47
N ARG A 107 -11.88 33.26 10.60
CA ARG A 107 -11.04 32.43 11.46
C ARG A 107 -11.78 31.20 11.98
N TRP A 108 -13.05 31.35 12.30
CA TRP A 108 -13.87 30.22 12.75
C TRP A 108 -14.10 29.24 11.59
N ALA A 109 -14.48 29.71 10.41
CA ALA A 109 -14.65 28.91 9.21
C ALA A 109 -13.36 28.16 8.87
N PHE A 110 -12.23 28.89 8.82
CA PHE A 110 -10.92 28.27 8.58
C PHE A 110 -10.58 27.16 9.59
N ARG A 111 -10.83 27.38 10.88
CA ARG A 111 -10.58 26.37 11.92
C ARG A 111 -11.43 25.12 11.71
N GLU A 112 -12.68 25.26 11.29
CA GLU A 112 -13.58 24.13 11.06
C GLU A 112 -13.12 23.30 9.86
N TYR A 113 -12.83 23.91 8.71
CA TYR A 113 -12.30 23.21 7.55
C TYR A 113 -10.93 22.58 7.81
N ASN A 114 -10.05 23.30 8.50
CA ASN A 114 -8.75 22.75 8.88
C ASN A 114 -8.87 21.56 9.84
N ARG A 115 -9.88 21.56 10.72
CA ARG A 115 -10.17 20.42 11.61
C ARG A 115 -10.66 19.21 10.83
N SER A 116 -11.52 19.40 9.83
CA SER A 116 -11.97 18.34 8.93
C SER A 116 -10.79 17.72 8.17
N LEU A 117 -9.94 18.56 7.59
CA LEU A 117 -8.70 18.12 6.92
C LEU A 117 -7.77 17.38 7.86
N LEU A 118 -7.58 17.85 9.10
CA LEU A 118 -6.79 17.17 10.12
C LEU A 118 -7.34 15.77 10.41
N HIS A 119 -8.66 15.63 10.61
CA HIS A 119 -9.29 14.34 10.87
C HIS A 119 -9.14 13.37 9.68
N ALA A 120 -9.31 13.86 8.45
CA ALA A 120 -9.09 13.07 7.24
C ALA A 120 -7.64 12.56 7.15
N ASN A 121 -6.65 13.44 7.40
CA ASN A 121 -5.23 13.07 7.42
C ASN A 121 -4.89 12.07 8.53
N LEU A 122 -5.41 12.25 9.75
CA LEU A 122 -5.18 11.32 10.86
C LEU A 122 -5.76 9.94 10.55
N LYS A 123 -6.96 9.88 9.97
CA LYS A 123 -7.60 8.62 9.55
C LYS A 123 -6.78 7.89 8.49
N LEU A 124 -6.27 8.62 7.49
CA LEU A 124 -5.38 8.08 6.47
C LEU A 124 -4.07 7.57 7.08
N ALA A 125 -3.45 8.37 7.96
CA ALA A 125 -2.21 8.01 8.64
C ALA A 125 -2.36 6.76 9.50
N LEU A 126 -3.45 6.64 10.26
CA LEU A 126 -3.75 5.45 11.07
C LEU A 126 -3.90 4.20 10.19
N THR A 127 -4.68 4.28 9.11
CA THR A 127 -4.86 3.15 8.20
C THR A 127 -3.53 2.72 7.57
N ARG A 128 -2.70 3.68 7.14
CA ARG A 128 -1.37 3.41 6.56
C ARG A 128 -0.43 2.77 7.57
N ASN A 129 -0.39 3.29 8.79
CA ASN A 129 0.55 2.84 9.81
C ASN A 129 0.16 1.48 10.42
N ILE A 130 -1.11 1.12 10.42
CA ILE A 130 -1.59 -0.20 10.89
C ILE A 130 -1.30 -1.30 9.85
N LEU A 131 -1.27 -0.98 8.56
CA LEU A 131 -1.09 -1.97 7.49
C LEU A 131 0.23 -2.75 7.64
N PHE A 132 1.36 -2.06 7.80
CA PHE A 132 2.67 -2.72 7.87
C PHE A 132 2.82 -3.67 9.07
N PRO A 133 2.45 -3.31 10.32
CA PRO A 133 2.44 -4.24 11.43
C PRO A 133 1.55 -5.46 11.21
N ILE A 134 0.40 -5.31 10.57
CA ILE A 134 -0.47 -6.45 10.27
C ILE A 134 0.20 -7.38 9.23
N LEU A 135 0.78 -6.83 8.16
CA LEU A 135 1.51 -7.63 7.18
C LEU A 135 2.69 -8.38 7.80
N GLN A 136 3.42 -7.72 8.69
CA GLN A 136 4.50 -8.34 9.46
C GLN A 136 3.97 -9.44 10.40
N GLY A 137 2.85 -9.20 11.07
CA GLY A 137 2.18 -10.21 11.91
C GLY A 137 1.78 -11.45 11.13
N ILE A 138 1.28 -11.30 9.91
CA ILE A 138 0.96 -12.41 9.00
C ILE A 138 2.23 -13.18 8.62
N ALA A 139 3.32 -12.48 8.30
CA ALA A 139 4.60 -13.11 8.00
C ALA A 139 5.13 -13.92 9.22
N TYR A 140 5.01 -13.38 10.41
CA TYR A 140 5.32 -14.13 11.65
C TYR A 140 4.39 -15.32 11.87
N GLY A 141 3.13 -15.25 11.43
CA GLY A 141 2.22 -16.39 11.42
C GLY A 141 2.78 -17.59 10.64
N SER A 142 3.39 -17.35 9.47
CA SER A 142 4.11 -18.39 8.71
C SER A 142 5.29 -18.96 9.50
N ALA A 143 6.05 -18.12 10.18
CA ALA A 143 7.17 -18.57 11.02
C ALA A 143 6.69 -19.41 12.21
N LEU A 144 5.55 -19.07 12.81
CA LEU A 144 4.93 -19.85 13.89
C LEU A 144 4.46 -21.23 13.39
N ILE A 145 3.88 -21.28 12.19
CA ILE A 145 3.51 -22.56 11.55
C ILE A 145 4.76 -23.44 11.35
N LEU A 146 5.84 -22.87 10.81
CA LEU A 146 7.10 -23.57 10.68
C LEU A 146 7.66 -24.02 12.03
N LEU A 147 7.59 -23.20 13.06
CA LEU A 147 8.08 -23.54 14.39
C LEU A 147 7.30 -24.74 14.97
N TRP A 148 5.98 -24.70 14.85
CA TRP A 148 5.10 -25.74 15.38
C TRP A 148 5.29 -27.10 14.68
N PHE A 149 5.24 -27.10 13.35
CA PHE A 149 5.33 -28.33 12.58
C PHE A 149 6.78 -28.76 12.32
N GLY A 150 7.68 -27.80 12.03
CA GLY A 150 9.09 -28.06 11.77
C GLY A 150 9.85 -28.54 13.00
N GLY A 151 9.52 -28.05 14.20
CA GLY A 151 10.08 -28.58 15.45
C GLY A 151 9.83 -30.08 15.63
N GLY A 152 8.64 -30.55 15.25
CA GLY A 152 8.31 -31.97 15.22
C GLY A 152 9.13 -32.76 14.17
N SER A 153 9.34 -32.17 12.98
CA SER A 153 10.14 -32.79 11.91
C SER A 153 11.62 -32.88 12.27
N ILE A 154 12.18 -31.87 12.98
CA ILE A 154 13.54 -31.94 13.53
C ILE A 154 13.65 -33.09 14.55
N ALA A 155 12.68 -33.19 15.47
CA ALA A 155 12.68 -34.24 16.51
C ALA A 155 12.61 -35.65 15.92
N ARG A 156 11.98 -35.81 14.75
CA ARG A 156 11.91 -37.08 14.02
C ARG A 156 13.13 -37.30 13.10
N GLY A 157 14.04 -36.36 12.98
CA GLY A 157 15.20 -36.44 12.10
C GLY A 157 14.87 -36.30 10.59
N GLU A 158 13.69 -35.79 10.24
CA GLU A 158 13.25 -35.58 8.85
C GLU A 158 13.96 -34.39 8.18
N ILE A 159 14.28 -33.36 8.95
CA ILE A 159 15.04 -32.19 8.53
C ILE A 159 16.10 -31.82 9.58
N THR A 160 17.15 -31.13 9.13
CA THR A 160 18.18 -30.62 10.03
C THR A 160 17.76 -29.25 10.62
N VAL A 161 18.43 -28.84 11.70
CA VAL A 161 18.25 -27.47 12.25
C VAL A 161 18.63 -26.41 11.21
N GLY A 162 19.65 -26.70 10.37
CA GLY A 162 20.05 -25.82 9.27
C GLY A 162 18.97 -25.64 8.23
N ASP A 163 18.29 -26.72 7.83
CA ASP A 163 17.16 -26.72 6.91
C ASP A 163 15.98 -25.89 7.46
N PHE A 164 15.71 -26.06 8.74
CA PHE A 164 14.67 -25.30 9.42
C PHE A 164 14.96 -23.77 9.43
N ILE A 165 16.19 -23.37 9.75
CA ILE A 165 16.61 -21.97 9.70
C ILE A 165 16.54 -21.44 8.27
N ALA A 166 16.94 -22.23 7.26
CA ALA A 166 16.81 -21.85 5.86
C ALA A 166 15.36 -21.61 5.46
N LEU A 167 14.41 -22.47 5.85
CA LEU A 167 12.99 -22.29 5.62
C LEU A 167 12.44 -21.01 6.26
N LEU A 168 12.85 -20.69 7.49
CA LEU A 168 12.46 -19.44 8.15
C LEU A 168 12.93 -18.21 7.37
N ILE A 169 14.19 -18.21 6.92
CA ILE A 169 14.76 -17.11 6.12
C ILE A 169 14.04 -17.00 4.78
N PHE A 170 13.72 -18.09 4.12
CA PHE A 170 13.03 -18.09 2.83
C PHE A 170 11.60 -17.56 2.95
N VAL A 171 10.87 -17.94 3.98
CA VAL A 171 9.54 -17.42 4.26
C VAL A 171 9.59 -15.90 4.51
N GLU A 172 10.48 -15.45 5.38
CA GLU A 172 10.63 -14.02 5.64
C GLU A 172 10.98 -13.23 4.37
N ARG A 173 11.85 -13.79 3.54
CA ARG A 173 12.29 -13.17 2.28
C ARG A 173 11.17 -13.04 1.25
N LEU A 174 10.19 -13.94 1.24
CA LEU A 174 9.04 -13.91 0.33
C LEU A 174 7.93 -12.95 0.81
N ALA A 175 7.89 -12.58 2.08
CA ALA A 175 6.82 -11.76 2.64
C ALA A 175 6.70 -10.40 1.95
N PHE A 176 7.81 -9.68 1.78
CA PHE A 176 7.82 -8.35 1.15
C PHE A 176 7.47 -8.39 -0.35
N PRO A 177 8.05 -9.26 -1.19
CA PRO A 177 7.61 -9.43 -2.58
C PRO A 177 6.13 -9.77 -2.71
N THR A 178 5.59 -10.60 -1.82
CA THR A 178 4.16 -10.94 -1.81
C THR A 178 3.28 -9.72 -1.52
N ALA A 179 3.66 -8.91 -0.53
CA ALA A 179 2.96 -7.67 -0.24
C ALA A 179 3.00 -6.71 -1.43
N LEU A 180 4.16 -6.56 -2.08
CA LEU A 180 4.32 -5.74 -3.29
C LEU A 180 3.45 -6.22 -4.45
N LEU A 181 3.30 -7.54 -4.66
CA LEU A 181 2.37 -8.08 -5.67
C LEU A 181 0.94 -7.59 -5.43
N GLY A 182 0.46 -7.63 -4.19
CA GLY A 182 -0.87 -7.15 -3.85
C GLY A 182 -1.07 -5.67 -4.23
N PHE A 183 -0.10 -4.81 -3.98
CA PHE A 183 -0.13 -3.41 -4.40
C PHE A 183 -0.06 -3.25 -5.92
N THR A 184 0.79 -4.04 -6.59
CA THR A 184 0.97 -3.97 -8.05
C THR A 184 -0.27 -4.43 -8.79
N ILE A 185 -0.92 -5.52 -8.37
CA ILE A 185 -2.19 -6.00 -8.94
C ILE A 185 -3.26 -4.91 -8.82
N THR A 186 -3.37 -4.29 -7.65
CA THR A 186 -4.34 -3.20 -7.42
C THR A 186 -4.02 -1.96 -8.27
N ALA A 187 -2.74 -1.66 -8.54
CA ALA A 187 -2.32 -0.56 -9.40
C ALA A 187 -2.62 -0.87 -10.89
N TYR A 188 -2.37 -2.10 -11.33
CA TYR A 188 -2.63 -2.55 -12.70
C TYR A 188 -4.13 -2.50 -13.05
N GLN A 189 -5.00 -3.05 -12.20
CA GLN A 189 -6.46 -3.01 -12.38
C GLN A 189 -7.01 -1.58 -12.54
N ARG A 190 -6.34 -0.59 -11.96
CA ARG A 190 -6.70 0.83 -12.09
C ARG A 190 -6.18 1.46 -13.37
N GLY A 191 -5.02 1.01 -13.85
CA GLY A 191 -4.45 1.44 -15.13
C GLY A 191 -5.32 1.01 -16.32
N GLU A 192 -5.82 -0.22 -16.28
CA GLU A 192 -6.70 -0.79 -17.30
C GLU A 192 -7.99 0.04 -17.49
N VAL A 193 -8.65 0.41 -16.40
CA VAL A 193 -9.84 1.29 -16.43
C VAL A 193 -9.53 2.69 -16.99
N SER A 194 -8.29 3.16 -16.86
CA SER A 194 -7.88 4.47 -17.39
C SER A 194 -7.53 4.41 -18.87
N ILE A 195 -7.06 3.27 -19.36
CA ILE A 195 -6.77 3.02 -20.78
C ILE A 195 -8.08 2.92 -21.56
N ASP A 196 -9.09 2.19 -21.06
CA ASP A 196 -10.42 2.06 -21.66
C ASP A 196 -11.16 3.41 -21.81
N ARG A 197 -10.73 4.47 -21.12
CA ARG A 197 -11.29 5.82 -21.25
C ARG A 197 -10.59 6.69 -22.30
N ILE A 198 -9.47 6.22 -22.82
CA ILE A 198 -8.66 6.94 -23.80
C ILE A 198 -8.92 6.43 -25.22
N GLU A 199 -9.45 5.20 -25.37
CA GLU A 199 -10.00 4.67 -26.61
C GLU A 199 -11.44 5.21 -26.85
#